data_f202876981e8b56876578fa8681bba6a
#
_entry.id   f202876981e8b56876578fa8681bba6a
#
_cell.length_a   1.000
_cell.length_b   1.000
_cell.length_c   1.000
_cell.angle_alpha   90.00
_cell.angle_beta   90.00
_cell.angle_gamma   90.00
#
_symmetry.space_group_name_H-M   'P 1'
#
loop_
_entity.id
_entity.type
_entity.pdbx_description
1 polymer ?
#
loop_
_entity_poly.entity_id
_entity_poly.type
_entity_poly.pdbx_seq_one_letter_code
_entity_poly.pdbx_strand_id
1 'polypeptide(L)'
;MNNKLLISLAILVLLFSSSASAIDKSEVKEKWHTPFDLYLSAQEAYELKISNPDEVLFLDVRNRPEIHYIGMAEQIDANIPFYFDSTEWKLKKDGVHGTFRKKRNDDFEMAVENALRSKGLTKESQIIIMCTSGSRAPRAARALYEAGFKQVYTQVEGFEGIKAKEGENKGKRVVAGWKYEGLPWSYDLPATKMYFNFDPKALGKSTEEGK
;
A
#
# COMPACT_ATOMS: atom_id res chain seq x y z
N MET A 1 54.04 29.68 34.80
CA MET A 1 53.12 30.14 33.76
C MET A 1 52.78 28.93 32.87
N ASN A 2 51.64 28.29 33.14
CA ASN A 2 51.22 27.08 32.42
C ASN A 2 50.05 27.41 31.50
N ASN A 3 50.29 27.49 30.20
CA ASN A 3 49.25 27.59 29.18
C ASN A 3 48.66 26.20 28.94
N LYS A 4 47.45 25.95 29.41
CA LYS A 4 46.65 24.80 28.98
C LYS A 4 45.92 25.15 27.68
N LEU A 5 46.39 24.54 26.61
CA LEU A 5 45.74 24.60 25.27
C LEU A 5 44.49 23.74 25.29
N LEU A 6 43.32 24.33 25.29
CA LEU A 6 42.04 23.66 25.13
C LEU A 6 41.80 23.40 23.63
N ILE A 7 41.98 22.16 23.20
CA ILE A 7 41.60 21.72 21.84
C ILE A 7 40.13 21.37 21.90
N SER A 8 39.26 22.25 21.36
CA SER A 8 37.85 21.98 21.10
C SER A 8 37.73 21.09 19.88
N LEU A 9 37.38 19.83 20.08
CA LEU A 9 37.05 18.88 19.04
C LEU A 9 35.61 19.14 18.60
N ALA A 10 35.43 19.88 17.51
CA ALA A 10 34.11 20.03 16.88
C ALA A 10 33.77 18.74 16.13
N ILE A 11 32.85 17.93 16.69
CA ILE A 11 32.29 16.77 16.00
C ILE A 11 31.29 17.30 14.95
N LEU A 12 31.71 17.29 13.69
CA LEU A 12 30.85 17.56 12.55
C LEU A 12 29.96 16.33 12.32
N VAL A 13 28.75 16.37 12.85
CA VAL A 13 27.72 15.37 12.54
C VAL A 13 27.24 15.63 11.11
N LEU A 14 27.79 14.89 10.15
CA LEU A 14 27.25 14.81 8.80
C LEU A 14 25.90 14.07 8.85
N LEU A 15 24.81 14.82 8.88
CA LEU A 15 23.47 14.31 8.61
C LEU A 15 23.44 13.86 7.14
N PHE A 16 23.67 12.59 6.89
CA PHE A 16 23.32 11.97 5.64
C PHE A 16 21.78 11.95 5.56
N SER A 17 21.21 13.00 4.98
CA SER A 17 19.85 12.93 4.47
C SER A 17 19.88 11.94 3.31
N SER A 18 19.58 10.68 3.58
CA SER A 18 19.21 9.72 2.54
C SER A 18 17.92 10.24 1.92
N SER A 19 18.04 11.00 0.84
CA SER A 19 16.92 11.25 -0.04
C SER A 19 16.53 9.89 -0.60
N ALA A 20 15.43 9.30 -0.10
CA ALA A 20 14.83 8.16 -0.75
C ALA A 20 14.60 8.57 -2.21
N SER A 21 15.36 7.97 -3.12
CA SER A 21 15.26 8.26 -4.55
C SER A 21 13.98 7.56 -5.01
N ALA A 22 12.91 8.31 -5.23
CA ALA A 22 11.69 7.76 -5.81
C ALA A 22 12.02 7.09 -7.16
N ILE A 23 11.37 5.96 -7.44
CA ILE A 23 11.52 5.26 -8.73
C ILE A 23 11.20 6.23 -9.87
N ASP A 24 12.12 6.32 -10.84
CA ASP A 24 11.92 7.18 -12.01
C ASP A 24 10.74 6.66 -12.86
N LYS A 25 9.95 7.59 -13.38
CA LYS A 25 8.80 7.28 -14.25
C LYS A 25 9.17 6.38 -15.43
N SER A 26 10.38 6.52 -15.97
CA SER A 26 10.86 5.71 -17.11
C SER A 26 11.01 4.22 -16.79
N GLU A 27 11.20 3.87 -15.51
CA GLU A 27 11.27 2.50 -15.02
C GLU A 27 9.89 1.87 -14.82
N VAL A 28 8.84 2.70 -14.76
CA VAL A 28 7.46 2.27 -14.58
C VAL A 28 6.80 2.05 -15.94
N LYS A 29 6.12 0.92 -16.11
CA LYS A 29 5.39 0.63 -17.36
C LYS A 29 4.39 1.75 -17.65
N GLU A 30 4.37 2.27 -18.87
CA GLU A 30 3.51 3.38 -19.31
C GLU A 30 2.03 3.21 -18.89
N LYS A 31 1.45 2.01 -19.04
CA LYS A 31 0.08 1.71 -18.59
C LYS A 31 -0.18 1.88 -17.09
N TRP A 32 0.88 2.00 -16.30
CA TRP A 32 0.84 2.19 -14.85
C TRP A 32 1.19 3.63 -14.44
N HIS A 33 1.48 4.50 -15.40
CA HIS A 33 1.68 5.92 -15.11
C HIS A 33 0.42 6.53 -14.49
N THR A 34 0.63 7.42 -13.54
CA THR A 34 -0.43 8.16 -12.85
C THR A 34 -0.23 9.66 -13.07
N PRO A 35 -1.26 10.50 -12.93
CA PRO A 35 -1.10 11.94 -13.05
C PRO A 35 -0.19 12.56 -11.98
N PHE A 36 0.12 11.82 -10.92
CA PHE A 36 1.01 12.29 -9.86
C PHE A 36 2.48 12.08 -10.19
N ASP A 37 2.81 11.10 -11.03
CA ASP A 37 4.19 10.67 -11.34
C ASP A 37 5.04 10.37 -10.09
N LEU A 38 4.42 9.85 -9.03
CA LEU A 38 5.02 9.51 -7.76
C LEU A 38 5.01 7.98 -7.58
N TYR A 39 6.21 7.37 -7.54
CA TYR A 39 6.40 5.92 -7.52
C TYR A 39 7.43 5.54 -6.46
N LEU A 40 7.17 4.43 -5.75
CA LEU A 40 8.03 3.91 -4.71
C LEU A 40 8.20 2.39 -4.87
N SER A 41 9.40 1.89 -4.56
CA SER A 41 9.64 0.48 -4.25
C SER A 41 8.98 0.10 -2.92
N ALA A 42 9.04 -1.16 -2.54
CA ALA A 42 8.56 -1.59 -1.22
C ALA A 42 9.41 -0.99 -0.10
N GLN A 43 10.74 -0.96 -0.29
CA GLN A 43 11.68 -0.41 0.68
C GLN A 43 11.46 1.10 0.88
N GLU A 44 11.36 1.87 -0.21
CA GLU A 44 11.12 3.32 -0.14
C GLU A 44 9.77 3.66 0.49
N ALA A 45 8.73 2.87 0.21
CA ALA A 45 7.42 3.03 0.84
C ALA A 45 7.47 2.78 2.35
N TYR A 46 8.23 1.76 2.77
CA TYR A 46 8.49 1.48 4.18
C TYR A 46 9.23 2.64 4.84
N GLU A 47 10.35 3.09 4.26
CA GLU A 47 11.18 4.17 4.79
C GLU A 47 10.40 5.49 4.90
N LEU A 48 9.65 5.85 3.86
CA LEU A 48 8.80 7.05 3.88
C LEU A 48 7.78 6.97 5.02
N LYS A 49 7.14 5.82 5.18
CA LYS A 49 6.12 5.63 6.23
C LYS A 49 6.69 5.66 7.64
N ILE A 50 7.81 4.98 7.90
CA ILE A 50 8.39 4.96 9.26
C ILE A 50 9.04 6.30 9.66
N SER A 51 9.53 7.06 8.69
CA SER A 51 10.09 8.40 8.94
C SER A 51 9.02 9.46 9.18
N ASN A 52 7.81 9.25 8.65
CA ASN A 52 6.70 10.21 8.73
C ASN A 52 5.38 9.49 9.12
N PRO A 53 5.34 8.83 10.30
CA PRO A 53 4.24 7.92 10.65
C PRO A 53 2.88 8.62 10.73
N ASP A 54 2.84 9.89 11.14
CA ASP A 54 1.62 10.65 11.33
C ASP A 54 1.26 11.55 10.14
N GLU A 55 2.21 11.84 9.25
CA GLU A 55 2.04 12.74 8.11
C GLU A 55 1.68 12.01 6.81
N VAL A 56 1.90 10.69 6.77
CA VAL A 56 1.66 9.84 5.60
C VAL A 56 0.55 8.83 5.88
N LEU A 57 -0.43 8.76 5.00
CA LEU A 57 -1.44 7.69 5.00
C LEU A 57 -0.96 6.54 4.11
N PHE A 58 -0.75 5.36 4.67
CA PHE A 58 -0.38 4.18 3.90
C PHE A 58 -1.57 3.22 3.75
N LEU A 59 -2.03 3.02 2.51
CA LEU A 59 -3.19 2.22 2.16
C LEU A 59 -2.81 0.90 1.49
N ASP A 60 -3.42 -0.18 1.93
CA ASP A 60 -3.50 -1.44 1.19
C ASP A 60 -4.86 -1.53 0.49
N VAL A 61 -4.85 -1.56 -0.85
CA VAL A 61 -6.09 -1.60 -1.65
C VAL A 61 -6.46 -2.99 -2.13
N ARG A 62 -5.87 -4.03 -1.52
CA ARG A 62 -6.24 -5.43 -1.76
C ARG A 62 -7.61 -5.73 -1.16
N ASN A 63 -8.27 -6.77 -1.68
CA ASN A 63 -9.54 -7.22 -1.15
C ASN A 63 -9.39 -8.05 0.14
N ARG A 64 -10.50 -8.30 0.82
CA ARG A 64 -10.51 -9.02 2.11
C ARG A 64 -9.90 -10.42 2.04
N PRO A 65 -10.23 -11.29 1.05
CA PRO A 65 -9.58 -12.59 0.92
C PRO A 65 -8.06 -12.50 0.75
N GLU A 66 -7.56 -11.51 -0.02
CA GLU A 66 -6.11 -11.34 -0.20
C GLU A 66 -5.40 -11.05 1.13
N ILE A 67 -5.91 -10.14 1.95
CA ILE A 67 -5.27 -9.82 3.23
C ILE A 67 -5.47 -10.95 4.26
N HIS A 68 -6.61 -11.63 4.25
CA HIS A 68 -6.93 -12.71 5.17
C HIS A 68 -6.01 -13.92 4.97
N TYR A 69 -5.81 -14.34 3.72
CA TYR A 69 -5.05 -15.55 3.41
C TYR A 69 -3.55 -15.31 3.14
N ILE A 70 -3.16 -14.10 2.80
CA ILE A 70 -1.78 -13.79 2.38
C ILE A 70 -1.04 -12.96 3.41
N GLY A 71 -1.79 -12.32 4.34
CA GLY A 71 -1.26 -11.41 5.34
C GLY A 71 -1.23 -9.96 4.88
N MET A 72 -0.76 -9.08 5.73
CA MET A 72 -0.82 -7.63 5.63
C MET A 72 0.47 -7.00 6.14
N ALA A 73 0.94 -5.92 5.50
CA ALA A 73 2.05 -5.13 6.01
C ALA A 73 1.65 -4.43 7.32
N GLU A 74 2.53 -4.48 8.32
CA GLU A 74 2.26 -3.90 9.64
C GLU A 74 2.13 -2.37 9.61
N GLN A 75 2.81 -1.73 8.67
CA GLN A 75 2.90 -0.27 8.56
C GLN A 75 1.71 0.38 7.87
N ILE A 76 0.78 -0.37 7.27
CA ILE A 76 -0.41 0.25 6.69
C ILE A 76 -1.27 0.88 7.78
N ASP A 77 -1.89 2.01 7.46
CA ASP A 77 -2.88 2.66 8.31
C ASP A 77 -4.28 2.07 8.10
N ALA A 78 -4.60 1.72 6.85
CA ALA A 78 -5.89 1.12 6.53
C ALA A 78 -5.82 0.17 5.33
N ASN A 79 -6.61 -0.91 5.37
CA ASN A 79 -6.97 -1.70 4.21
C ASN A 79 -8.32 -1.21 3.69
N ILE A 80 -8.31 -0.55 2.54
CA ILE A 80 -9.53 -0.08 1.85
C ILE A 80 -9.55 -0.72 0.46
N PRO A 81 -10.31 -1.79 0.24
CA PRO A 81 -10.36 -2.47 -1.05
C PRO A 81 -10.79 -1.53 -2.18
N PHE A 82 -10.00 -1.47 -3.26
CA PHE A 82 -10.41 -0.76 -4.48
C PHE A 82 -11.42 -1.58 -5.29
N TYR A 83 -11.33 -2.91 -5.18
CA TYR A 83 -12.29 -3.86 -5.75
C TYR A 83 -12.70 -4.89 -4.73
N PHE A 84 -13.95 -5.32 -4.80
CA PHE A 84 -14.45 -6.53 -4.17
C PHE A 84 -14.50 -7.66 -5.20
N ASP A 85 -14.33 -8.90 -4.76
CA ASP A 85 -14.62 -10.06 -5.58
C ASP A 85 -16.15 -10.23 -5.74
N SER A 86 -16.55 -10.70 -6.92
CA SER A 86 -17.93 -11.05 -7.20
C SER A 86 -18.04 -12.55 -7.51
N THR A 87 -19.23 -13.06 -7.52
CA THR A 87 -19.53 -14.45 -7.92
C THR A 87 -19.59 -14.65 -9.42
N GLU A 88 -19.52 -13.57 -10.20
CA GLU A 88 -19.58 -13.62 -11.65
C GLU A 88 -18.29 -14.17 -12.27
N TRP A 89 -18.43 -15.23 -13.04
CA TRP A 89 -17.31 -15.82 -13.78
C TRP A 89 -17.09 -15.16 -15.12
N LYS A 90 -15.82 -14.93 -15.49
CA LYS A 90 -15.41 -14.43 -16.80
C LYS A 90 -14.38 -15.36 -17.41
N LEU A 91 -14.71 -15.97 -18.53
CA LEU A 91 -13.77 -16.74 -19.34
C LEU A 91 -12.71 -15.83 -19.97
N LYS A 92 -11.48 -16.33 -20.04
CA LYS A 92 -10.40 -15.74 -20.84
C LYS A 92 -10.57 -16.06 -22.31
N LYS A 93 -9.72 -15.46 -23.15
CA LYS A 93 -9.77 -15.63 -24.61
C LYS A 93 -9.51 -17.08 -25.07
N ASP A 94 -8.83 -17.89 -24.25
CA ASP A 94 -8.57 -19.30 -24.53
C ASP A 94 -9.81 -20.21 -24.36
N GLY A 95 -10.90 -19.69 -23.83
CA GLY A 95 -12.16 -20.42 -23.63
C GLY A 95 -12.12 -21.51 -22.54
N VAL A 96 -10.97 -21.72 -21.90
CA VAL A 96 -10.75 -22.77 -20.88
C VAL A 96 -10.55 -22.17 -19.50
N HIS A 97 -9.68 -21.19 -19.38
CA HIS A 97 -9.38 -20.53 -18.12
C HIS A 97 -10.27 -19.32 -17.89
N GLY A 98 -10.46 -18.94 -16.65
CA GLY A 98 -11.24 -17.76 -16.31
C GLY A 98 -10.79 -17.10 -15.02
N THR A 99 -11.60 -16.16 -14.58
CA THR A 99 -11.43 -15.45 -13.31
C THR A 99 -12.79 -14.93 -12.85
N PHE A 100 -12.97 -14.80 -11.55
CA PHE A 100 -14.08 -14.04 -11.02
C PHE A 100 -13.96 -12.57 -11.37
N ARG A 101 -15.07 -11.95 -11.74
CA ARG A 101 -15.14 -10.51 -11.97
C ARG A 101 -14.88 -9.78 -10.65
N LYS A 102 -14.44 -8.55 -10.76
CA LYS A 102 -14.29 -7.67 -9.61
C LYS A 102 -15.25 -6.50 -9.76
N LYS A 103 -15.95 -6.18 -8.68
CA LYS A 103 -16.80 -5.01 -8.56
C LYS A 103 -15.99 -3.88 -7.92
N ARG A 104 -16.05 -2.68 -8.48
CA ARG A 104 -15.42 -1.51 -7.86
C ARG A 104 -16.07 -1.23 -6.49
N ASN A 105 -15.28 -0.74 -5.57
CA ASN A 105 -15.77 -0.18 -4.32
C ASN A 105 -16.23 1.25 -4.60
N ASP A 106 -17.54 1.46 -4.66
CA ASP A 106 -18.11 2.77 -5.02
C ASP A 106 -17.86 3.82 -3.91
N ASP A 107 -17.58 3.37 -2.68
CA ASP A 107 -17.26 4.25 -1.52
C ASP A 107 -15.75 4.51 -1.38
N PHE A 108 -14.90 4.07 -2.31
CA PHE A 108 -13.45 4.05 -2.13
C PHE A 108 -12.88 5.43 -1.80
N GLU A 109 -13.21 6.46 -2.57
CA GLU A 109 -12.68 7.81 -2.38
C GLU A 109 -13.13 8.40 -1.05
N MET A 110 -14.40 8.21 -0.69
CA MET A 110 -14.95 8.65 0.59
C MET A 110 -14.30 7.93 1.77
N ALA A 111 -14.05 6.62 1.65
CA ALA A 111 -13.37 5.84 2.68
C ALA A 111 -11.93 6.29 2.88
N VAL A 112 -11.20 6.63 1.80
CA VAL A 112 -9.85 7.19 1.88
C VAL A 112 -9.87 8.57 2.54
N GLU A 113 -10.81 9.43 2.18
CA GLU A 113 -10.96 10.75 2.83
C GLU A 113 -11.27 10.61 4.33
N ASN A 114 -12.10 9.65 4.72
CA ASN A 114 -12.36 9.36 6.12
C ASN A 114 -11.12 8.85 6.86
N ALA A 115 -10.30 8.00 6.22
CA ALA A 115 -9.03 7.53 6.78
C ALA A 115 -8.03 8.67 6.98
N LEU A 116 -7.91 9.61 6.02
CA LEU A 116 -7.11 10.82 6.20
C LEU A 116 -7.60 11.64 7.39
N ARG A 117 -8.90 11.91 7.44
CA ARG A 117 -9.52 12.73 8.49
C ARG A 117 -9.32 12.12 9.88
N SER A 118 -9.38 10.81 10.01
CA SER A 118 -9.14 10.13 11.29
C SER A 118 -7.70 10.26 11.78
N LYS A 119 -6.74 10.57 10.88
CA LYS A 119 -5.35 10.89 11.21
C LYS A 119 -5.08 12.41 11.32
N GLY A 120 -6.10 13.26 11.17
CA GLY A 120 -5.91 14.71 11.10
C GLY A 120 -5.29 15.20 9.78
N LEU A 121 -5.29 14.35 8.75
CA LEU A 121 -4.74 14.64 7.43
C LEU A 121 -5.82 15.13 6.47
N THR A 122 -5.38 15.68 5.32
CA THR A 122 -6.23 16.26 4.28
C THR A 122 -5.89 15.69 2.89
N LYS A 123 -6.62 16.09 1.86
CA LYS A 123 -6.31 15.71 0.46
C LYS A 123 -4.96 16.24 -0.05
N GLU A 124 -4.36 17.20 0.65
CA GLU A 124 -3.02 17.73 0.36
C GLU A 124 -1.90 16.83 0.92
N SER A 125 -2.23 15.94 1.87
CA SER A 125 -1.26 15.08 2.56
C SER A 125 -0.79 13.93 1.67
N GLN A 126 0.36 13.36 2.00
CA GLN A 126 0.95 12.23 1.30
C GLN A 126 0.19 10.94 1.54
N ILE A 127 -0.08 10.21 0.48
CA ILE A 127 -0.72 8.88 0.51
C ILE A 127 0.17 7.90 -0.23
N ILE A 128 0.42 6.73 0.36
CA ILE A 128 1.05 5.58 -0.30
C ILE A 128 -0.04 4.57 -0.58
N ILE A 129 -0.09 4.04 -1.81
CA ILE A 129 -1.02 2.96 -2.18
C ILE A 129 -0.23 1.71 -2.56
N MET A 130 -0.50 0.61 -1.87
CA MET A 130 0.01 -0.71 -2.17
C MET A 130 -1.12 -1.65 -2.61
N CYS A 131 -0.81 -2.56 -3.54
CA CYS A 131 -1.68 -3.68 -3.89
C CYS A 131 -0.88 -4.99 -3.93
N THR A 132 -1.34 -6.01 -4.65
CA THR A 132 -0.68 -7.33 -4.71
C THR A 132 0.67 -7.30 -5.44
N SER A 133 0.76 -6.56 -6.57
CA SER A 133 1.93 -6.59 -7.49
C SER A 133 2.04 -5.33 -8.36
N GLY A 134 1.67 -4.18 -7.83
CA GLY A 134 1.80 -2.88 -8.49
C GLY A 134 0.77 -2.56 -9.59
N SER A 135 -0.10 -3.49 -10.00
CA SER A 135 -1.00 -3.26 -11.15
C SER A 135 -2.33 -2.56 -10.81
N ARG A 136 -2.79 -2.64 -9.57
CA ARG A 136 -4.07 -2.07 -9.08
C ARG A 136 -3.88 -0.68 -8.50
N ALA A 137 -2.77 -0.45 -7.81
CA ALA A 137 -2.44 0.82 -7.18
C ALA A 137 -2.53 2.03 -8.15
N PRO A 138 -2.04 1.97 -9.40
CA PRO A 138 -2.19 3.08 -10.33
C PRO A 138 -3.63 3.42 -10.71
N ARG A 139 -4.53 2.43 -10.68
CA ARG A 139 -5.97 2.67 -10.94
C ARG A 139 -6.63 3.38 -9.77
N ALA A 140 -6.30 2.95 -8.55
CA ALA A 140 -6.74 3.61 -7.33
C ALA A 140 -6.19 5.04 -7.25
N ALA A 141 -4.91 5.26 -7.58
CA ALA A 141 -4.32 6.59 -7.62
C ALA A 141 -5.01 7.52 -8.62
N ARG A 142 -5.34 7.05 -9.84
CA ARG A 142 -6.09 7.86 -10.80
C ARG A 142 -7.47 8.26 -10.28
N ALA A 143 -8.19 7.35 -9.62
CA ALA A 143 -9.48 7.67 -9.01
C ALA A 143 -9.33 8.75 -7.91
N LEU A 144 -8.28 8.68 -7.09
CA LEU A 144 -8.00 9.72 -6.09
C LEU A 144 -7.61 11.05 -6.74
N TYR A 145 -6.89 11.03 -7.87
CA TYR A 145 -6.60 12.26 -8.62
C TYR A 145 -7.88 12.97 -9.07
N GLU A 146 -8.81 12.22 -9.67
CA GLU A 146 -10.12 12.73 -10.10
C GLU A 146 -10.94 13.27 -8.92
N ALA A 147 -10.78 12.68 -7.73
CA ALA A 147 -11.41 13.13 -6.49
C ALA A 147 -10.67 14.31 -5.80
N GLY A 148 -9.62 14.86 -6.41
CA GLY A 148 -8.93 16.07 -5.98
C GLY A 148 -7.81 15.87 -4.96
N PHE A 149 -7.36 14.64 -4.70
CA PHE A 149 -6.16 14.38 -3.89
C PHE A 149 -4.90 14.87 -4.61
N LYS A 150 -3.84 15.25 -3.88
CA LYS A 150 -2.69 15.97 -4.45
C LYS A 150 -1.39 15.18 -4.47
N GLN A 151 -1.13 14.30 -3.52
CA GLN A 151 0.16 13.62 -3.36
C GLN A 151 -0.05 12.12 -3.13
N VAL A 152 -0.21 11.36 -4.22
CA VAL A 152 -0.47 9.92 -4.13
C VAL A 152 0.65 9.13 -4.79
N TYR A 153 1.43 8.44 -3.98
CA TYR A 153 2.49 7.53 -4.38
C TYR A 153 1.91 6.14 -4.67
N THR A 154 2.35 5.52 -5.76
CA THR A 154 2.08 4.11 -6.01
C THR A 154 3.31 3.27 -5.69
N GLN A 155 3.17 2.34 -4.73
CA GLN A 155 4.17 1.31 -4.50
C GLN A 155 4.06 0.28 -5.63
N VAL A 156 5.08 0.25 -6.52
CA VAL A 156 4.99 -0.40 -7.84
C VAL A 156 5.18 -1.92 -7.82
N GLU A 157 5.73 -2.47 -6.75
CA GLU A 157 6.07 -3.89 -6.63
C GLU A 157 4.94 -4.70 -5.97
N GLY A 158 4.16 -4.08 -5.09
CA GLY A 158 3.06 -4.69 -4.36
C GLY A 158 3.51 -5.49 -3.14
N PHE A 159 2.53 -6.01 -2.41
CA PHE A 159 2.75 -6.79 -1.20
C PHE A 159 3.38 -8.16 -1.48
N GLU A 160 2.80 -8.94 -2.41
CA GLU A 160 3.33 -10.25 -2.78
C GLU A 160 4.49 -10.16 -3.77
N GLY A 161 4.58 -9.05 -4.52
CA GLY A 161 5.68 -8.81 -5.43
C GLY A 161 5.46 -9.24 -6.88
N ILE A 162 6.52 -9.14 -7.65
CA ILE A 162 6.56 -9.38 -9.09
C ILE A 162 6.89 -10.84 -9.38
N LYS A 163 6.21 -11.40 -10.37
CA LYS A 163 6.49 -12.78 -10.83
C LYS A 163 7.74 -12.84 -11.69
N ALA A 164 8.59 -13.83 -11.41
CA ALA A 164 9.70 -14.18 -12.29
C ALA A 164 9.16 -14.57 -13.68
N LYS A 165 9.80 -14.06 -14.73
CA LYS A 165 9.39 -14.30 -16.12
C LYS A 165 9.99 -15.57 -16.70
N GLU A 166 11.12 -16.00 -16.18
CA GLU A 166 11.94 -17.12 -16.70
C GLU A 166 12.70 -17.83 -15.57
N GLY A 167 13.43 -18.87 -15.90
CA GLY A 167 14.19 -19.69 -14.97
C GLY A 167 13.32 -20.61 -14.11
N GLU A 168 13.93 -21.22 -13.11
CA GLU A 168 13.31 -22.19 -12.19
C GLU A 168 12.14 -21.61 -11.40
N ASN A 169 12.17 -20.31 -11.15
CA ASN A 169 11.14 -19.59 -10.41
C ASN A 169 10.06 -18.94 -11.31
N LYS A 170 10.00 -19.31 -12.59
CA LYS A 170 9.00 -18.75 -13.52
C LYS A 170 7.59 -18.87 -12.97
N GLY A 171 6.91 -17.72 -12.91
CA GLY A 171 5.55 -17.61 -12.39
C GLY A 171 5.43 -17.42 -10.88
N LYS A 172 6.50 -17.68 -10.11
CA LYS A 172 6.55 -17.41 -8.66
C LYS A 172 6.83 -15.92 -8.38
N ARG A 173 6.32 -15.39 -7.26
CA ARG A 173 6.53 -13.99 -6.84
C ARG A 173 7.80 -13.89 -5.99
N VAL A 174 8.94 -13.77 -6.65
CA VAL A 174 10.28 -13.84 -6.05
C VAL A 174 11.25 -12.84 -6.70
N VAL A 175 10.75 -11.70 -7.18
CA VAL A 175 11.61 -10.71 -7.86
C VAL A 175 11.72 -9.43 -7.05
N ALA A 176 10.62 -8.95 -6.48
CA ALA A 176 10.53 -7.75 -5.67
C ALA A 176 9.20 -7.74 -4.93
N GLY A 177 9.00 -6.81 -3.99
CA GLY A 177 7.76 -6.61 -3.26
C GLY A 177 7.93 -6.74 -1.76
N TRP A 178 6.93 -6.29 -1.00
CA TRP A 178 7.00 -6.17 0.46
C TRP A 178 7.47 -7.44 1.17
N LYS A 179 6.86 -8.58 0.85
CA LYS A 179 7.26 -9.87 1.44
C LYS A 179 8.64 -10.33 0.98
N TYR A 180 9.00 -10.10 -0.28
CA TYR A 180 10.28 -10.49 -0.84
C TYR A 180 11.44 -9.73 -0.20
N GLU A 181 11.26 -8.44 0.07
CA GLU A 181 12.25 -7.59 0.75
C GLU A 181 12.34 -7.85 2.27
N GLY A 182 11.55 -8.80 2.80
CA GLY A 182 11.56 -9.15 4.22
C GLY A 182 11.03 -8.04 5.14
N LEU A 183 10.25 -7.10 4.60
CA LEU A 183 9.66 -6.01 5.38
C LEU A 183 8.58 -6.53 6.34
N PRO A 184 8.32 -5.85 7.47
CA PRO A 184 7.42 -6.35 8.52
C PRO A 184 5.98 -6.57 8.01
N TRP A 185 5.45 -7.76 8.27
CA TRP A 185 4.09 -8.15 7.93
C TRP A 185 3.58 -9.26 8.84
N SER A 186 2.27 -9.41 8.97
CA SER A 186 1.65 -10.48 9.76
C SER A 186 0.34 -10.97 9.14
N TYR A 187 -0.23 -12.01 9.72
CA TYR A 187 -1.61 -12.47 9.44
C TYR A 187 -2.63 -11.83 10.39
N ASP A 188 -2.18 -11.05 11.37
CA ASP A 188 -3.06 -10.34 12.29
C ASP A 188 -3.75 -9.18 11.57
N LEU A 189 -5.06 -9.14 11.67
CA LEU A 189 -5.90 -8.13 11.01
C LEU A 189 -6.59 -7.25 12.06
N PRO A 190 -5.95 -6.18 12.52
CA PRO A 190 -6.57 -5.27 13.49
C PRO A 190 -7.83 -4.63 12.91
N ALA A 191 -8.97 -4.78 13.59
CA ALA A 191 -10.24 -4.23 13.13
C ALA A 191 -10.20 -2.73 12.85
N THR A 192 -9.36 -1.99 13.57
CA THR A 192 -9.16 -0.55 13.41
C THR A 192 -8.55 -0.16 12.06
N LYS A 193 -7.86 -1.10 11.39
CA LYS A 193 -7.28 -0.89 10.05
C LYS A 193 -8.16 -1.40 8.92
N MET A 194 -9.28 -2.08 9.24
CA MET A 194 -10.13 -2.71 8.23
C MET A 194 -11.26 -1.80 7.79
N TYR A 195 -11.51 -1.75 6.48
CA TYR A 195 -12.70 -1.11 5.93
C TYR A 195 -13.89 -2.05 5.98
N PHE A 196 -14.94 -1.62 6.66
CA PHE A 196 -16.23 -2.28 6.71
C PHE A 196 -17.26 -1.43 5.97
N ASN A 197 -17.98 -2.02 5.04
CA ASN A 197 -19.19 -1.46 4.42
C ASN A 197 -20.47 -2.01 5.08
N PHE A 198 -20.34 -2.51 6.30
CA PHE A 198 -21.41 -3.03 7.18
C PHE A 198 -20.96 -2.80 8.63
N ASP A 199 -21.90 -2.89 9.57
CA ASP A 199 -21.55 -2.85 11.01
C ASP A 199 -21.05 -4.25 11.45
N PRO A 200 -19.75 -4.43 11.72
CA PRO A 200 -19.23 -5.72 12.15
C PRO A 200 -19.74 -6.17 13.54
N LYS A 201 -20.21 -5.21 14.37
CA LYS A 201 -20.78 -5.50 15.68
C LYS A 201 -22.21 -6.04 15.58
N ALA A 202 -22.95 -5.68 14.53
CA ALA A 202 -24.28 -6.19 14.29
C ALA A 202 -24.29 -7.68 13.92
N LEU A 203 -23.24 -8.16 13.23
CA LEU A 203 -23.10 -9.56 12.82
C LEU A 203 -22.79 -10.51 14.00
N GLY A 204 -22.12 -10.02 15.05
CA GLY A 204 -21.79 -10.81 16.24
C GLY A 204 -23.00 -11.04 17.18
N LYS A 205 -24.06 -10.25 17.06
CA LYS A 205 -25.22 -10.33 17.93
C LYS A 205 -26.26 -11.37 17.49
N SER A 206 -26.19 -11.85 16.26
CA SER A 206 -27.20 -12.80 15.73
C SER A 206 -26.99 -14.25 16.16
N THR A 207 -25.91 -14.59 16.87
CA THR A 207 -25.59 -15.95 17.29
C THR A 207 -25.86 -16.24 18.77
N GLU A 208 -26.18 -15.24 19.59
CA GLU A 208 -26.47 -15.46 21.03
C GLU A 208 -27.96 -15.56 21.36
N GLU A 209 -28.88 -15.19 20.45
CA GLU A 209 -30.31 -15.28 20.68
C GLU A 209 -30.94 -16.62 20.25
N GLY A 210 -30.14 -17.59 19.83
CA GLY A 210 -30.59 -18.90 19.31
C GLY A 210 -30.16 -20.13 20.14
N LYS A 211 -29.90 -19.98 21.46
CA LYS A 211 -29.67 -21.12 22.35
C LYS A 211 -30.62 -21.14 23.50
#